data_187db149c87128972287a4224144e5c5
#
_entry.id   187db149c87128972287a4224144e5c5
#
_cell.length_a   1.000
_cell.length_b   1.000
_cell.length_c   1.000
_cell.angle_alpha   90.00
_cell.angle_beta   90.00
_cell.angle_gamma   90.00
#
_symmetry.space_group_name_H-M   'P 1'
#
loop_
_entity.id
_entity.type
_entity.pdbx_description
1 polymer ?
#
loop_
_entity_poly.entity_id
_entity_poly.type
_entity_poly.pdbx_seq_one_letter_code
_entity_poly.pdbx_strand_id
1 'polypeptide(L)'
;MKTLNILIVEGNIEEDSKIFTKAAGKKVSENLKELFLNFEPSTKVEIIHPGNLDENSRALDKIKTYDGIAFTGGAMRLNDMSDEIKKHISFAKNCLENGKKILAICWGLQVCSFAAGGKVNKGKKGAHMGIAQNIRINDIGIKHPLYHNKINNFNTPAFNFDEVSEIPENSEILASNNVNDVMGLSITYKNSTVWGLQYHPDYGFDQTINLTKLRKGKLISNNYFSNEDDFTKHIFLIQDEEKKLKFENRTQEIKNWLNFIKEI
;
A
#
# COMPACT_ATOMS: atom_id res chain seq x y z
N MET A 1 21.60 14.80 -11.95
CA MET A 1 20.61 14.40 -10.92
C MET A 1 21.09 13.10 -10.32
N LYS A 2 20.90 12.88 -9.01
CA LYS A 2 21.25 11.62 -8.33
C LYS A 2 20.34 10.50 -8.86
N THR A 3 20.92 9.37 -9.26
CA THR A 3 20.17 8.15 -9.57
C THR A 3 19.68 7.52 -8.27
N LEU A 4 18.38 7.38 -8.11
CA LEU A 4 17.79 6.72 -6.95
C LEU A 4 18.03 5.20 -7.00
N ASN A 5 18.27 4.60 -5.84
CA ASN A 5 18.34 3.15 -5.66
C ASN A 5 17.21 2.72 -4.70
N ILE A 6 16.20 2.04 -5.21
CA ILE A 6 14.99 1.70 -4.46
C ILE A 6 14.83 0.18 -4.37
N LEU A 7 14.53 -0.30 -3.17
CA LEU A 7 14.09 -1.67 -2.92
C LEU A 7 12.57 -1.72 -2.91
N ILE A 8 11.96 -2.60 -3.70
CA ILE A 8 10.55 -2.96 -3.59
C ILE A 8 10.42 -4.33 -2.90
N VAL A 9 9.60 -4.38 -1.87
CA VAL A 9 9.27 -5.57 -1.10
C VAL A 9 7.88 -6.04 -1.54
N GLU A 10 7.80 -7.14 -2.29
CA GLU A 10 6.55 -7.72 -2.77
C GLU A 10 5.72 -8.22 -1.60
N GLY A 11 4.48 -7.75 -1.48
CA GLY A 11 3.56 -8.08 -0.40
C GLY A 11 2.81 -9.40 -0.57
N ASN A 12 2.88 -10.02 -1.76
CA ASN A 12 2.21 -11.29 -2.04
C ASN A 12 3.19 -12.47 -1.98
N ILE A 13 2.69 -13.62 -1.54
CA ILE A 13 3.32 -14.92 -1.84
C ILE A 13 3.09 -15.26 -3.32
N GLU A 14 3.82 -16.23 -3.85
CA GLU A 14 3.80 -16.58 -5.27
C GLU A 14 2.39 -16.95 -5.79
N GLU A 15 1.59 -17.64 -4.98
CA GLU A 15 0.21 -18.02 -5.34
C GLU A 15 -0.69 -16.80 -5.49
N ASP A 16 -0.64 -15.87 -4.53
CA ASP A 16 -1.40 -14.62 -4.58
C ASP A 16 -0.93 -13.71 -5.73
N SER A 17 0.37 -13.68 -6.00
CA SER A 17 0.94 -12.97 -7.14
C SER A 17 0.38 -13.50 -8.47
N LYS A 18 0.22 -14.82 -8.63
CA LYS A 18 -0.42 -15.41 -9.83
C LYS A 18 -1.87 -14.97 -9.98
N ILE A 19 -2.63 -14.95 -8.87
CA ILE A 19 -4.03 -14.50 -8.87
C ILE A 19 -4.11 -13.03 -9.25
N PHE A 20 -3.28 -12.19 -8.66
CA PHE A 20 -3.23 -10.77 -8.97
C PHE A 20 -2.81 -10.53 -10.42
N THR A 21 -1.77 -11.20 -10.90
CA THR A 21 -1.30 -11.09 -12.30
C THR A 21 -2.39 -11.47 -13.30
N LYS A 22 -3.22 -12.48 -13.00
CA LYS A 22 -4.37 -12.87 -13.84
C LYS A 22 -5.40 -11.73 -13.96
N ALA A 23 -5.62 -10.94 -12.92
CA ALA A 23 -6.55 -9.83 -12.93
C ALA A 23 -5.95 -8.54 -13.49
N ALA A 24 -4.71 -8.23 -13.13
CA ALA A 24 -4.05 -6.95 -13.35
C ALA A 24 -3.00 -6.96 -14.48
N GLY A 25 -2.69 -8.13 -15.04
CA GLY A 25 -1.71 -8.29 -16.12
C GLY A 25 -0.24 -8.36 -15.68
N LYS A 26 0.08 -7.98 -14.44
CA LYS A 26 1.44 -7.97 -13.86
C LYS A 26 1.43 -8.11 -12.35
N LYS A 27 2.59 -8.38 -11.73
CA LYS A 27 2.73 -8.41 -10.26
C LYS A 27 2.55 -7.00 -9.66
N VAL A 28 2.21 -6.92 -8.37
CA VAL A 28 2.06 -5.64 -7.65
C VAL A 28 3.37 -4.86 -7.64
N SER A 29 4.48 -5.54 -7.37
CA SER A 29 5.82 -4.93 -7.39
C SER A 29 6.22 -4.40 -8.76
N GLU A 30 5.86 -5.08 -9.85
CA GLU A 30 6.11 -4.63 -11.21
C GLU A 30 5.30 -3.37 -11.54
N ASN A 31 4.04 -3.33 -11.10
CA ASN A 31 3.19 -2.15 -11.26
C ASN A 31 3.78 -0.92 -10.56
N LEU A 32 4.22 -1.09 -9.32
CA LEU A 32 4.86 -0.01 -8.56
C LEU A 32 6.21 0.40 -9.18
N LYS A 33 7.01 -0.56 -9.66
CA LYS A 33 8.27 -0.29 -10.38
C LYS A 33 8.04 0.58 -11.62
N GLU A 34 7.02 0.26 -12.42
CA GLU A 34 6.69 1.06 -13.61
C GLU A 34 6.31 2.50 -13.24
N LEU A 35 5.57 2.71 -12.15
CA LEU A 35 5.26 4.05 -11.66
C LEU A 35 6.50 4.81 -11.23
N PHE A 36 7.43 4.17 -10.53
CA PHE A 36 8.70 4.80 -10.17
C PHE A 36 9.49 5.21 -11.41
N LEU A 37 9.60 4.33 -12.40
CA LEU A 37 10.32 4.63 -13.66
C LEU A 37 9.60 5.68 -14.51
N ASN A 38 8.27 5.77 -14.44
CA ASN A 38 7.53 6.81 -15.13
C ASN A 38 7.81 8.21 -14.55
N PHE A 39 7.95 8.33 -13.22
CA PHE A 39 8.30 9.59 -12.58
C PHE A 39 9.81 9.90 -12.61
N GLU A 40 10.64 8.85 -12.49
CA GLU A 40 12.09 8.93 -12.38
C GLU A 40 12.76 7.84 -13.22
N PRO A 41 12.91 8.05 -14.54
CA PRO A 41 13.39 7.01 -15.47
C PRO A 41 14.78 6.45 -15.16
N SER A 42 15.64 7.21 -14.46
CA SER A 42 17.00 6.77 -14.09
C SER A 42 17.06 5.93 -12.81
N THR A 43 15.90 5.67 -12.15
CA THR A 43 15.84 4.92 -10.89
C THR A 43 16.29 3.48 -11.09
N LYS A 44 17.15 2.99 -10.20
CA LYS A 44 17.47 1.56 -10.08
C LYS A 44 16.50 0.92 -9.09
N VAL A 45 15.84 -0.15 -9.51
CA VAL A 45 14.84 -0.85 -8.70
C VAL A 45 15.23 -2.31 -8.56
N GLU A 46 15.42 -2.75 -7.33
CA GLU A 46 15.52 -4.17 -6.95
C GLU A 46 14.17 -4.61 -6.36
N ILE A 47 13.74 -5.82 -6.67
CA ILE A 47 12.51 -6.42 -6.12
C ILE A 47 12.90 -7.66 -5.35
N ILE A 48 12.35 -7.82 -4.15
CA ILE A 48 12.50 -9.03 -3.34
C ILE A 48 11.16 -9.58 -2.88
N HIS A 49 11.15 -10.87 -2.60
CA HIS A 49 10.03 -11.59 -2.01
C HIS A 49 10.45 -12.05 -0.61
N PRO A 50 9.91 -11.50 0.48
CA PRO A 50 10.36 -11.83 1.84
C PRO A 50 10.19 -13.29 2.25
N GLY A 51 9.36 -14.06 1.54
CA GLY A 51 9.31 -15.52 1.67
C GLY A 51 10.62 -16.22 1.29
N ASN A 52 11.46 -15.60 0.44
CA ASN A 52 12.76 -16.10 0.02
C ASN A 52 13.86 -15.56 0.94
N LEU A 53 14.42 -16.43 1.80
CA LEU A 53 15.43 -16.02 2.79
C LEU A 53 16.74 -15.53 2.16
N ASP A 54 17.14 -16.08 1.01
CA ASP A 54 18.37 -15.65 0.31
C ASP A 54 18.22 -14.24 -0.25
N GLU A 55 17.03 -13.88 -0.75
CA GLU A 55 16.73 -12.52 -1.19
C GLU A 55 16.76 -11.55 -0.01
N ASN A 56 16.16 -11.93 1.12
CA ASN A 56 16.16 -11.11 2.33
C ASN A 56 17.59 -10.84 2.83
N SER A 57 18.44 -11.87 2.95
CA SER A 57 19.81 -11.72 3.42
C SER A 57 20.60 -10.77 2.51
N ARG A 58 20.54 -10.97 1.19
CA ARG A 58 21.21 -10.10 0.22
C ARG A 58 20.75 -8.66 0.28
N ALA A 59 19.43 -8.43 0.47
CA ALA A 59 18.89 -7.10 0.60
C ALA A 59 19.32 -6.42 1.91
N LEU A 60 19.35 -7.15 3.02
CA LEU A 60 19.81 -6.64 4.31
C LEU A 60 21.30 -6.27 4.29
N ASP A 61 22.15 -7.06 3.63
CA ASP A 61 23.59 -6.77 3.46
C ASP A 61 23.81 -5.43 2.73
N LYS A 62 22.91 -5.09 1.80
CA LYS A 62 22.94 -3.85 1.02
C LYS A 62 22.01 -2.75 1.55
N ILE A 63 21.35 -2.95 2.68
CA ILE A 63 20.24 -2.09 3.11
C ILE A 63 20.61 -0.60 3.16
N LYS A 64 21.85 -0.29 3.51
CA LYS A 64 22.36 1.09 3.56
C LYS A 64 22.50 1.75 2.18
N THR A 65 22.55 0.97 1.11
CA THR A 65 22.72 1.47 -0.25
C THR A 65 21.41 1.92 -0.90
N TYR A 66 20.26 1.52 -0.36
CA TYR A 66 18.98 1.97 -0.86
C TYR A 66 18.62 3.35 -0.31
N ASP A 67 18.22 4.26 -1.19
CA ASP A 67 17.70 5.58 -0.84
C ASP A 67 16.31 5.49 -0.20
N GLY A 68 15.51 4.52 -0.64
CA GLY A 68 14.18 4.25 -0.11
C GLY A 68 13.78 2.79 -0.25
N ILE A 69 12.81 2.37 0.55
CA ILE A 69 12.23 1.02 0.52
C ILE A 69 10.71 1.15 0.37
N ALA A 70 10.11 0.40 -0.56
CA ALA A 70 8.66 0.40 -0.78
C ALA A 70 8.08 -0.98 -0.52
N PHE A 71 7.18 -1.11 0.45
CA PHE A 71 6.39 -2.31 0.70
C PHE A 71 5.08 -2.21 -0.06
N THR A 72 4.79 -3.19 -0.91
CA THR A 72 3.57 -3.22 -1.72
C THR A 72 2.36 -3.71 -0.93
N GLY A 73 1.18 -3.60 -1.54
CA GLY A 73 0.00 -4.33 -1.11
C GLY A 73 0.17 -5.85 -1.23
N GLY A 74 -0.72 -6.59 -0.57
CA GLY A 74 -0.73 -8.05 -0.59
C GLY A 74 -2.05 -8.64 -0.09
N ALA A 75 -2.25 -9.92 -0.34
CA ALA A 75 -3.49 -10.63 0.01
C ALA A 75 -3.43 -11.36 1.37
N MET A 76 -2.25 -11.41 1.98
CA MET A 76 -2.07 -12.04 3.29
C MET A 76 -2.82 -11.29 4.40
N ARG A 77 -3.15 -12.00 5.46
CA ARG A 77 -3.79 -11.44 6.65
C ARG A 77 -2.85 -11.60 7.84
N LEU A 78 -2.51 -10.49 8.48
CA LEU A 78 -1.49 -10.46 9.54
C LEU A 78 -1.82 -11.41 10.69
N ASN A 79 -3.09 -11.54 11.06
CA ASN A 79 -3.55 -12.38 12.16
C ASN A 79 -3.39 -13.90 11.91
N ASP A 80 -3.15 -14.31 10.66
CA ASP A 80 -2.91 -15.73 10.34
C ASP A 80 -1.51 -16.18 10.80
N MET A 81 -0.59 -15.24 10.99
CA MET A 81 0.75 -15.45 11.56
C MET A 81 1.52 -16.63 10.94
N SER A 82 1.33 -16.87 9.63
CA SER A 82 2.09 -17.90 8.90
C SER A 82 3.60 -17.60 8.91
N ASP A 83 4.40 -18.56 8.50
CA ASP A 83 5.85 -18.36 8.45
C ASP A 83 6.28 -17.30 7.43
N GLU A 84 5.55 -17.18 6.33
CA GLU A 84 5.73 -16.10 5.35
C GLU A 84 5.45 -14.74 5.99
N ILE A 85 4.37 -14.61 6.75
CA ILE A 85 4.03 -13.37 7.46
C ILE A 85 5.10 -13.00 8.48
N LYS A 86 5.60 -13.97 9.25
CA LYS A 86 6.70 -13.75 10.21
C LYS A 86 7.98 -13.26 9.51
N LYS A 87 8.30 -13.80 8.32
CA LYS A 87 9.43 -13.32 7.51
C LYS A 87 9.23 -11.88 7.06
N HIS A 88 8.03 -11.51 6.61
CA HIS A 88 7.68 -10.13 6.26
C HIS A 88 7.83 -9.19 7.45
N ILE A 89 7.31 -9.57 8.63
CA ILE A 89 7.43 -8.79 9.87
C ILE A 89 8.90 -8.60 10.24
N SER A 90 9.69 -9.69 10.23
CA SER A 90 11.10 -9.64 10.53
C SER A 90 11.87 -8.72 9.57
N PHE A 91 11.60 -8.80 8.27
CA PHE A 91 12.22 -7.94 7.28
C PHE A 91 11.82 -6.47 7.47
N ALA A 92 10.55 -6.18 7.71
CA ALA A 92 10.07 -4.83 7.99
C ALA A 92 10.75 -4.24 9.23
N LYS A 93 10.89 -5.04 10.30
CA LYS A 93 11.58 -4.63 11.52
C LYS A 93 13.05 -4.29 11.25
N ASN A 94 13.76 -5.10 10.48
CA ASN A 94 15.14 -4.79 10.06
C ASN A 94 15.21 -3.49 9.27
N CYS A 95 14.28 -3.23 8.34
CA CYS A 95 14.23 -1.97 7.60
C CYS A 95 14.03 -0.77 8.53
N LEU A 96 13.09 -0.87 9.49
CA LEU A 96 12.83 0.15 10.49
C LEU A 96 14.06 0.44 11.38
N GLU A 97 14.81 -0.58 11.75
CA GLU A 97 16.00 -0.44 12.60
C GLU A 97 17.20 0.18 11.87
N ASN A 98 17.21 0.16 10.55
CA ASN A 98 18.31 0.67 9.73
C ASN A 98 18.12 2.12 9.20
N GLY A 99 17.21 2.90 9.76
CA GLY A 99 17.08 4.32 9.44
C GLY A 99 16.59 4.58 8.00
N LYS A 100 15.54 3.88 7.55
CA LYS A 100 15.05 3.96 6.17
C LYS A 100 13.86 4.89 5.98
N LYS A 101 13.80 5.51 4.80
CA LYS A 101 12.62 6.21 4.28
C LYS A 101 11.74 5.18 3.57
N ILE A 102 10.58 4.86 4.13
CA ILE A 102 9.73 3.74 3.70
C ILE A 102 8.41 4.25 3.15
N LEU A 103 8.01 3.78 1.96
CA LEU A 103 6.62 3.83 1.47
C LEU A 103 5.95 2.50 1.76
N ALA A 104 4.79 2.52 2.40
CA ALA A 104 4.11 1.32 2.83
C ALA A 104 2.64 1.34 2.36
N ILE A 105 2.26 0.46 1.42
CA ILE A 105 0.95 0.45 0.77
C ILE A 105 0.15 -0.76 1.24
N CYS A 106 -1.06 -0.56 1.76
CA CYS A 106 -2.04 -1.58 2.16
C CYS A 106 -1.42 -2.63 3.11
N TRP A 107 -1.09 -3.84 2.63
CA TRP A 107 -0.33 -4.83 3.40
C TRP A 107 0.98 -4.25 3.96
N GLY A 108 1.69 -3.48 3.15
CA GLY A 108 2.93 -2.81 3.57
C GLY A 108 2.71 -1.90 4.78
N LEU A 109 1.63 -1.09 4.80
CA LEU A 109 1.26 -0.28 5.97
C LEU A 109 1.01 -1.16 7.19
N GLN A 110 0.25 -2.25 7.02
CA GLN A 110 -0.12 -3.14 8.12
C GLN A 110 1.11 -3.82 8.72
N VAL A 111 1.99 -4.39 7.89
CA VAL A 111 3.19 -5.08 8.38
C VAL A 111 4.21 -4.11 9.00
N CYS A 112 4.40 -2.92 8.44
CA CYS A 112 5.28 -1.90 9.02
C CYS A 112 4.72 -1.35 10.35
N SER A 113 3.41 -1.11 10.43
CA SER A 113 2.76 -0.67 11.67
C SER A 113 2.90 -1.73 12.77
N PHE A 114 2.67 -3.00 12.45
CA PHE A 114 2.84 -4.09 13.41
C PHE A 114 4.29 -4.23 13.86
N ALA A 115 5.25 -4.18 12.94
CA ALA A 115 6.67 -4.26 13.25
C ALA A 115 7.17 -3.08 14.11
N ALA A 116 6.49 -1.93 14.02
CA ALA A 116 6.74 -0.74 14.84
C ALA A 116 6.00 -0.75 16.19
N GLY A 117 5.21 -1.80 16.51
CA GLY A 117 4.51 -1.94 17.79
C GLY A 117 3.01 -1.60 17.76
N GLY A 118 2.46 -1.30 16.61
CA GLY A 118 1.01 -1.13 16.41
C GLY A 118 0.25 -2.45 16.35
N LYS A 119 -1.09 -2.37 16.18
CA LYS A 119 -1.96 -3.54 16.00
C LYS A 119 -2.78 -3.45 14.73
N VAL A 120 -3.01 -4.61 14.12
CA VAL A 120 -3.83 -4.79 12.92
C VAL A 120 -4.93 -5.79 13.23
N ASN A 121 -6.16 -5.41 12.94
CA ASN A 121 -7.33 -6.25 13.16
C ASN A 121 -8.31 -6.12 12.00
N LYS A 122 -9.30 -7.00 11.95
CA LYS A 122 -10.43 -6.89 11.02
C LYS A 122 -11.12 -5.53 11.21
N GLY A 123 -11.40 -4.85 10.11
CA GLY A 123 -12.07 -3.55 10.11
C GLY A 123 -13.40 -3.59 10.85
N LYS A 124 -13.56 -2.70 11.85
CA LYS A 124 -14.75 -2.65 12.71
C LYS A 124 -15.97 -2.08 12.00
N LYS A 125 -15.74 -1.13 11.06
CA LYS A 125 -16.81 -0.38 10.37
C LYS A 125 -17.06 -0.91 8.96
N GLY A 126 -16.33 -1.94 8.50
CA GLY A 126 -16.48 -2.51 7.18
C GLY A 126 -15.17 -2.84 6.50
N ALA A 127 -15.20 -2.84 5.17
CA ALA A 127 -14.06 -3.17 4.30
C ALA A 127 -14.16 -2.39 2.99
N HIS A 128 -13.05 -2.21 2.28
CA HIS A 128 -13.05 -1.63 0.95
C HIS A 128 -12.96 -2.74 -0.11
N MET A 129 -13.88 -2.70 -1.07
CA MET A 129 -14.01 -3.70 -2.14
C MET A 129 -13.81 -3.07 -3.50
N GLY A 130 -12.56 -2.74 -3.84
CA GLY A 130 -12.19 -2.12 -5.09
C GLY A 130 -12.07 -0.59 -4.99
N ILE A 131 -12.77 0.07 -4.09
CA ILE A 131 -12.71 1.53 -3.93
C ILE A 131 -12.86 1.94 -2.47
N ALA A 132 -12.10 2.94 -2.06
CA ALA A 132 -12.33 3.71 -0.85
C ALA A 132 -12.89 5.08 -1.23
N GLN A 133 -14.01 5.45 -0.62
CA GLN A 133 -14.69 6.71 -0.87
C GLN A 133 -14.50 7.70 0.27
N ASN A 134 -14.56 9.00 -0.07
CA ASN A 134 -14.55 10.10 0.88
C ASN A 134 -13.36 10.07 1.84
N ILE A 135 -12.16 9.78 1.31
CA ILE A 135 -10.93 9.90 2.09
C ILE A 135 -10.66 11.37 2.36
N ARG A 136 -10.58 11.73 3.63
CA ARG A 136 -10.34 13.10 4.09
C ARG A 136 -8.95 13.20 4.70
N ILE A 137 -8.16 14.10 4.16
CA ILE A 137 -6.87 14.50 4.72
C ILE A 137 -7.16 15.46 5.86
N ASN A 138 -6.65 15.17 7.07
CA ASN A 138 -6.83 16.03 8.23
C ASN A 138 -5.84 17.20 8.25
N ASP A 139 -5.91 18.08 9.26
CA ASP A 139 -5.07 19.28 9.36
C ASP A 139 -3.56 18.97 9.46
N ILE A 140 -3.18 17.81 10.01
CA ILE A 140 -1.79 17.32 10.04
C ILE A 140 -1.40 16.88 8.64
N GLY A 141 -2.24 16.06 7.99
CA GLY A 141 -2.01 15.54 6.65
C GLY A 141 -1.90 16.63 5.58
N ILE A 142 -2.72 17.70 5.68
CA ILE A 142 -2.64 18.86 4.75
C ILE A 142 -1.26 19.50 4.77
N LYS A 143 -0.58 19.52 5.91
CA LYS A 143 0.76 20.09 6.09
C LYS A 143 1.88 19.07 5.81
N HIS A 144 1.54 17.79 5.75
CA HIS A 144 2.52 16.72 5.61
C HIS A 144 2.95 16.55 4.14
N PRO A 145 4.25 16.40 3.84
CA PRO A 145 4.77 16.30 2.48
C PRO A 145 4.15 15.16 1.65
N LEU A 146 3.70 14.08 2.28
CA LEU A 146 3.01 12.96 1.60
C LEU A 146 1.82 13.44 0.76
N TYR A 147 1.07 14.43 1.26
CA TYR A 147 -0.13 14.95 0.60
C TYR A 147 0.07 16.31 -0.09
N HIS A 148 1.32 16.73 -0.28
CA HIS A 148 1.59 17.96 -1.01
C HIS A 148 0.94 17.93 -2.40
N ASN A 149 0.14 18.95 -2.75
CA ASN A 149 -0.66 19.05 -3.99
C ASN A 149 -1.70 17.94 -4.19
N LYS A 150 -2.06 17.18 -3.15
CA LYS A 150 -3.17 16.24 -3.22
C LYS A 150 -4.50 16.95 -3.02
N ILE A 151 -5.49 16.59 -3.82
CA ILE A 151 -6.87 17.04 -3.61
C ILE A 151 -7.40 16.42 -2.31
N ASN A 152 -7.95 17.24 -1.43
CA ASN A 152 -8.64 16.74 -0.24
C ASN A 152 -10.02 16.19 -0.57
N ASN A 153 -10.51 15.21 0.17
CA ASN A 153 -11.77 14.51 -0.03
C ASN A 153 -11.83 13.83 -1.41
N PHE A 154 -11.20 12.70 -1.53
CA PHE A 154 -11.06 11.94 -2.77
C PHE A 154 -11.51 10.48 -2.62
N ASN A 155 -11.83 9.87 -3.76
CA ASN A 155 -12.06 8.43 -3.89
C ASN A 155 -10.88 7.81 -4.64
N THR A 156 -10.49 6.57 -4.31
CA THR A 156 -9.32 5.93 -4.93
C THR A 156 -9.41 4.41 -4.82
N PRO A 157 -8.69 3.63 -5.66
CA PRO A 157 -8.61 2.19 -5.52
C PRO A 157 -8.22 1.75 -4.11
N ALA A 158 -8.95 0.79 -3.55
CA ALA A 158 -8.66 0.19 -2.25
C ALA A 158 -9.28 -1.21 -2.12
N PHE A 159 -8.55 -2.12 -1.49
CA PHE A 159 -9.04 -3.46 -1.22
C PHE A 159 -8.46 -3.97 0.10
N ASN A 160 -9.21 -3.86 1.20
CA ASN A 160 -8.76 -4.33 2.51
C ASN A 160 -9.91 -4.79 3.40
N PHE A 161 -9.66 -5.86 4.14
CA PHE A 161 -10.55 -6.40 5.19
C PHE A 161 -10.05 -6.03 6.58
N ASP A 162 -8.75 -5.88 6.73
CA ASP A 162 -8.07 -5.56 7.96
C ASP A 162 -7.57 -4.10 7.92
N GLU A 163 -7.41 -3.50 9.10
CA GLU A 163 -6.97 -2.12 9.28
C GLU A 163 -5.97 -2.01 10.43
N VAL A 164 -5.15 -0.96 10.43
CA VAL A 164 -4.37 -0.58 11.59
C VAL A 164 -5.33 -0.07 12.66
N SER A 165 -5.55 -0.88 13.69
CA SER A 165 -6.52 -0.62 14.77
C SER A 165 -5.92 0.12 15.97
N GLU A 166 -4.61 0.00 16.18
CA GLU A 166 -3.83 0.81 17.13
C GLU A 166 -2.54 1.26 16.40
N ILE A 167 -2.34 2.57 16.31
CA ILE A 167 -1.15 3.13 15.67
C ILE A 167 0.08 2.93 16.58
N PRO A 168 1.29 2.77 16.01
CA PRO A 168 2.54 2.74 16.78
C PRO A 168 2.78 4.05 17.54
N GLU A 169 3.64 4.01 18.55
CA GLU A 169 4.16 5.25 19.17
C GLU A 169 4.84 6.14 18.12
N ASN A 170 4.82 7.44 18.36
CA ASN A 170 5.40 8.45 17.43
C ASN A 170 4.84 8.36 16.01
N SER A 171 3.53 8.15 15.90
CA SER A 171 2.79 8.08 14.64
C SER A 171 1.71 9.14 14.58
N GLU A 172 1.42 9.62 13.38
CA GLU A 172 0.39 10.62 13.12
C GLU A 172 -0.56 10.12 12.02
N ILE A 173 -1.86 10.08 12.33
CA ILE A 173 -2.89 9.82 11.33
C ILE A 173 -3.00 11.06 10.44
N LEU A 174 -2.86 10.85 9.14
CA LEU A 174 -2.85 11.92 8.13
C LEU A 174 -4.16 11.99 7.35
N ALA A 175 -4.84 10.85 7.18
CA ALA A 175 -6.11 10.74 6.47
C ALA A 175 -6.96 9.61 7.04
N SER A 176 -8.28 9.76 6.91
CA SER A 176 -9.29 8.79 7.35
C SER A 176 -10.49 8.79 6.44
N ASN A 177 -11.40 7.81 6.58
CA ASN A 177 -12.74 7.85 6.03
C ASN A 177 -13.75 7.19 6.98
N ASN A 178 -14.99 7.02 6.54
CA ASN A 178 -16.04 6.46 7.39
C ASN A 178 -15.86 4.94 7.67
N VAL A 179 -15.01 4.26 6.91
CA VAL A 179 -14.75 2.81 7.03
C VAL A 179 -13.49 2.55 7.87
N ASN A 180 -12.39 3.25 7.60
CA ASN A 180 -11.15 3.09 8.33
C ASN A 180 -10.70 4.42 8.95
N ASP A 181 -10.32 4.38 10.23
CA ASP A 181 -9.76 5.55 10.92
C ASP A 181 -8.34 5.87 10.43
N VAL A 182 -7.62 4.89 9.88
CA VAL A 182 -6.28 5.03 9.33
C VAL A 182 -6.31 4.74 7.83
N MET A 183 -6.38 5.79 7.00
CA MET A 183 -6.21 5.71 5.55
C MET A 183 -4.84 6.23 5.12
N GLY A 184 -4.25 7.15 5.86
CA GLY A 184 -2.87 7.64 5.71
C GLY A 184 -2.22 7.76 7.08
N LEU A 185 -0.98 7.30 7.20
CA LEU A 185 -0.23 7.26 8.47
C LEU A 185 1.22 7.67 8.24
N SER A 186 1.76 8.50 9.10
CA SER A 186 3.20 8.73 9.23
C SER A 186 3.70 8.06 10.51
N ILE A 187 4.77 7.26 10.41
CA ILE A 187 5.39 6.60 11.57
C ILE A 187 6.84 7.04 11.64
N THR A 188 7.27 7.51 12.79
CA THR A 188 8.68 7.72 13.12
C THR A 188 9.14 6.60 14.05
N TYR A 189 10.06 5.77 13.57
CA TYR A 189 10.63 4.68 14.36
C TYR A 189 12.16 4.80 14.38
N LYS A 190 12.74 5.19 15.52
CA LYS A 190 14.17 5.53 15.60
C LYS A 190 14.54 6.57 14.53
N ASN A 191 15.42 6.21 13.59
CA ASN A 191 15.84 7.06 12.47
C ASN A 191 15.09 6.76 11.16
N SER A 192 14.08 5.89 11.20
CA SER A 192 13.26 5.55 10.04
C SER A 192 11.98 6.39 10.01
N THR A 193 11.55 6.71 8.80
CA THR A 193 10.25 7.34 8.53
C THR A 193 9.46 6.46 7.60
N VAL A 194 8.22 6.11 7.98
CA VAL A 194 7.27 5.37 7.15
C VAL A 194 6.14 6.29 6.74
N TRP A 195 5.90 6.39 5.44
CA TRP A 195 4.70 6.97 4.87
C TRP A 195 3.78 5.84 4.43
N GLY A 196 2.69 5.66 5.14
CA GLY A 196 1.77 4.54 5.00
C GLY A 196 0.43 4.93 4.40
N LEU A 197 -0.09 4.12 3.48
CA LEU A 197 -1.37 4.29 2.80
C LEU A 197 -2.16 2.99 2.88
N GLN A 198 -3.42 3.02 3.37
CA GLN A 198 -4.27 1.84 3.35
C GLN A 198 -4.91 1.60 1.97
N TYR A 199 -4.98 2.62 1.13
CA TYR A 199 -5.47 2.57 -0.24
C TYR A 199 -4.33 2.40 -1.25
N HIS A 200 -4.69 2.23 -2.54
CA HIS A 200 -3.79 1.89 -3.62
C HIS A 200 -3.63 3.02 -4.65
N PRO A 201 -2.71 3.98 -4.44
CA PRO A 201 -2.36 4.93 -5.50
C PRO A 201 -1.64 4.26 -6.67
N ASP A 202 -1.10 3.06 -6.44
CA ASP A 202 -0.38 2.23 -7.39
C ASP A 202 -1.29 1.44 -8.35
N TYR A 203 -2.57 1.22 -8.01
CA TYR A 203 -3.50 0.50 -8.89
C TYR A 203 -4.22 1.43 -9.87
N GLY A 204 -4.40 0.98 -11.13
CA GLY A 204 -5.40 1.53 -12.04
C GLY A 204 -6.81 1.10 -11.63
N PHE A 205 -7.81 1.86 -12.05
CA PHE A 205 -9.20 1.47 -11.79
C PHE A 205 -9.59 0.21 -12.56
N ASP A 206 -9.08 0.04 -13.80
CA ASP A 206 -9.22 -1.18 -14.61
C ASP A 206 -8.71 -2.42 -13.89
N GLN A 207 -7.51 -2.34 -13.30
CA GLN A 207 -6.92 -3.42 -12.49
C GLN A 207 -7.81 -3.75 -11.29
N THR A 208 -8.31 -2.71 -10.61
CA THR A 208 -9.17 -2.85 -9.44
C THR A 208 -10.51 -3.47 -9.79
N ILE A 209 -11.13 -3.05 -10.91
CA ILE A 209 -12.37 -3.63 -11.44
C ILE A 209 -12.17 -5.11 -11.76
N ASN A 210 -11.08 -5.47 -12.45
CA ASN A 210 -10.78 -6.84 -12.80
C ASN A 210 -10.54 -7.72 -11.56
N LEU A 211 -9.81 -7.21 -10.57
CA LEU A 211 -9.60 -7.89 -9.28
C LEU A 211 -10.90 -8.09 -8.51
N THR A 212 -11.79 -7.09 -8.50
CA THR A 212 -13.09 -7.17 -7.86
C THR A 212 -13.98 -8.19 -8.56
N LYS A 213 -14.01 -8.19 -9.91
CA LYS A 213 -14.75 -9.16 -10.72
C LYS A 213 -14.23 -10.59 -10.50
N LEU A 214 -12.92 -10.80 -10.42
CA LEU A 214 -12.32 -12.11 -10.16
C LEU A 214 -12.78 -12.68 -8.80
N ARG A 215 -13.03 -11.81 -7.82
CA ARG A 215 -13.46 -12.18 -6.45
C ARG A 215 -14.98 -12.18 -6.27
N LYS A 216 -15.79 -11.89 -7.31
CA LYS A 216 -17.25 -11.71 -7.25
C LYS A 216 -17.96 -12.80 -6.40
N GLY A 217 -17.74 -14.07 -6.73
CA GLY A 217 -18.40 -15.18 -6.03
C GLY A 217 -18.11 -15.18 -4.53
N LYS A 218 -16.84 -15.00 -4.15
CA LYS A 218 -16.40 -14.94 -2.75
C LYS A 218 -16.96 -13.70 -2.02
N LEU A 219 -17.06 -12.57 -2.72
CA LEU A 219 -17.59 -11.34 -2.13
C LEU A 219 -19.08 -11.45 -1.84
N ILE A 220 -19.87 -12.04 -2.75
CA ILE A 220 -21.30 -12.25 -2.57
C ILE A 220 -21.54 -13.31 -1.47
N SER A 221 -20.84 -14.45 -1.51
CA SER A 221 -20.99 -15.51 -0.51
C SER A 221 -20.63 -15.09 0.92
N ASN A 222 -19.74 -14.09 1.07
CA ASN A 222 -19.38 -13.51 2.37
C ASN A 222 -20.21 -12.26 2.73
N ASN A 223 -21.34 -12.03 2.04
CA ASN A 223 -22.28 -10.93 2.29
C ASN A 223 -21.68 -9.50 2.18
N TYR A 224 -20.61 -9.31 1.39
CA TYR A 224 -20.12 -7.98 1.05
C TYR A 224 -21.00 -7.29 0.00
N PHE A 225 -21.72 -8.07 -0.79
CA PHE A 225 -22.78 -7.65 -1.70
C PHE A 225 -24.00 -8.55 -1.48
N SER A 226 -25.17 -7.93 -1.50
CA SER A 226 -26.44 -8.65 -1.25
C SER A 226 -26.80 -9.61 -2.38
N ASN A 227 -26.42 -9.27 -3.61
CA ASN A 227 -26.70 -10.05 -4.84
C ASN A 227 -25.86 -9.52 -6.02
N GLU A 228 -26.07 -10.10 -7.21
CA GLU A 228 -25.36 -9.70 -8.44
C GLU A 228 -25.68 -8.28 -8.90
N ASP A 229 -26.88 -7.77 -8.69
CA ASP A 229 -27.25 -6.40 -9.06
C ASP A 229 -26.53 -5.37 -8.21
N ASP A 230 -26.41 -5.63 -6.91
CA ASP A 230 -25.66 -4.80 -5.97
C ASP A 230 -24.17 -4.78 -6.35
N PHE A 231 -23.58 -5.96 -6.64
CA PHE A 231 -22.23 -6.06 -7.17
C PHE A 231 -22.03 -5.26 -8.47
N THR A 232 -22.98 -5.36 -9.40
CA THR A 232 -22.92 -4.68 -10.70
C THR A 232 -22.96 -3.15 -10.53
N LYS A 233 -23.84 -2.64 -9.65
CA LYS A 233 -23.90 -1.22 -9.29
C LYS A 233 -22.57 -0.74 -8.71
N HIS A 234 -21.94 -1.55 -7.89
CA HIS A 234 -20.62 -1.22 -7.32
C HIS A 234 -19.53 -1.15 -8.39
N ILE A 235 -19.54 -2.03 -9.38
CA ILE A 235 -18.60 -1.94 -10.52
C ILE A 235 -18.81 -0.65 -11.31
N PHE A 236 -20.07 -0.25 -11.57
CA PHE A 236 -20.36 1.04 -12.22
C PHE A 236 -19.89 2.24 -11.42
N LEU A 237 -20.02 2.20 -10.10
CA LEU A 237 -19.48 3.23 -9.21
C LEU A 237 -17.95 3.39 -9.40
N ILE A 238 -17.20 2.28 -9.45
CA ILE A 238 -15.73 2.32 -9.66
C ILE A 238 -15.42 2.93 -11.04
N GLN A 239 -16.15 2.55 -12.10
CA GLN A 239 -15.98 3.09 -13.45
C GLN A 239 -16.27 4.59 -13.53
N ASP A 240 -17.24 5.08 -12.77
CA ASP A 240 -17.54 6.51 -12.73
C ASP A 240 -16.48 7.31 -11.99
N GLU A 241 -15.87 6.73 -10.96
CA GLU A 241 -14.74 7.37 -10.25
C GLU A 241 -13.46 7.39 -11.10
N GLU A 242 -13.22 6.41 -11.95
CA GLU A 242 -12.13 6.42 -12.93
C GLU A 242 -12.18 7.66 -13.83
N LYS A 243 -13.37 8.08 -14.26
CA LYS A 243 -13.55 9.26 -15.11
C LYS A 243 -13.24 10.59 -14.39
N LYS A 244 -13.33 10.59 -13.05
CA LYS A 244 -13.16 11.79 -12.21
C LYS A 244 -11.74 11.96 -11.69
N LEU A 245 -11.08 10.88 -11.32
CA LEU A 245 -9.75 10.92 -10.70
C LEU A 245 -8.64 10.75 -11.75
N LYS A 246 -7.98 11.85 -12.11
CA LYS A 246 -6.86 11.86 -13.05
C LYS A 246 -5.66 11.09 -12.48
N PHE A 247 -4.87 10.50 -13.39
CA PHE A 247 -3.66 9.73 -13.06
C PHE A 247 -2.72 10.48 -12.12
N GLU A 248 -2.40 11.74 -12.43
CA GLU A 248 -1.47 12.58 -11.64
C GLU A 248 -1.97 12.74 -10.20
N ASN A 249 -3.28 12.93 -10.03
CA ASN A 249 -3.86 13.09 -8.71
C ASN A 249 -3.90 11.76 -7.94
N ARG A 250 -4.22 10.65 -8.62
CA ARG A 250 -4.22 9.32 -8.01
C ARG A 250 -2.84 8.93 -7.49
N THR A 251 -1.78 9.24 -8.23
CA THR A 251 -0.41 8.81 -7.94
C THR A 251 0.44 9.87 -7.24
N GLN A 252 -0.16 10.97 -6.77
CA GLN A 252 0.55 12.11 -6.18
C GLN A 252 1.39 11.71 -4.97
N GLU A 253 0.92 10.80 -4.13
CA GLU A 253 1.64 10.33 -2.94
C GLU A 253 2.93 9.59 -3.31
N ILE A 254 2.90 8.81 -4.39
CA ILE A 254 4.09 8.11 -4.91
C ILE A 254 5.12 9.13 -5.38
N LYS A 255 4.70 10.14 -6.14
CA LYS A 255 5.57 11.23 -6.60
C LYS A 255 6.16 12.02 -5.42
N ASN A 256 5.35 12.30 -4.41
CA ASN A 256 5.80 13.02 -3.21
C ASN A 256 6.84 12.21 -2.44
N TRP A 257 6.62 10.89 -2.30
CA TRP A 257 7.61 10.03 -1.64
C TRP A 257 8.93 9.93 -2.41
N LEU A 258 8.90 9.86 -3.74
CA LEU A 258 10.11 9.91 -4.57
C LEU A 258 10.89 11.23 -4.36
N ASN A 259 10.19 12.35 -4.23
CA ASN A 259 10.82 13.63 -3.90
C ASN A 259 11.45 13.59 -2.50
N PHE A 260 10.74 13.06 -1.52
CA PHE A 260 11.23 12.93 -0.14
C PHE A 260 12.53 12.11 -0.03
N ILE A 261 12.66 11.01 -0.78
CA ILE A 261 13.89 10.20 -0.73
C ILE A 261 15.08 10.84 -1.47
N LYS A 262 14.84 11.86 -2.34
CA LYS A 262 15.90 12.64 -3.00
C LYS A 262 16.52 13.67 -2.07
N GLU A 263 15.77 14.15 -1.09
CA GLU A 263 16.27 15.11 -0.12
C GLU A 263 17.23 14.41 0.84
N ILE A 264 18.50 14.76 0.77
CA ILE A 264 19.59 14.27 1.62
C ILE A 264 19.94 15.34 2.62
#